data_ec9d6bce0e92465072957bffac6c98c2
#
_entry.id   ec9d6bce0e92465072957bffac6c98c2
#
_cell.length_a   1.000
_cell.length_b   1.000
_cell.length_c   1.000
_cell.angle_alpha   90.00
_cell.angle_beta   90.00
_cell.angle_gamma   90.00
#
_symmetry.space_group_name_H-M   'P 1'
#
loop_
_entity.id
_entity.type
_entity.pdbx_description
1 polymer ?
#
loop_
_entity_poly.entity_id
_entity_poly.type
_entity_poly.pdbx_seq_one_letter_code
_entity_poly.pdbx_strand_id
1 'polypeptide(L)'
;MFLISKRCDVVEHKYLAYEKASSFLMPEEENIAVITLNRPDAMNALSRGLLEELDRTLEEIRKDDKIRSVIIIGSGRAFSAGNDLSEPVTTEAEMRARMELGQNVFDKIETFDKPTIAAINGYALGGGLELAAACDIRIAADNAQLGNPEVNIGLIPSWGGCVRIPKLIGRAKAAQIILTGERIDAKEAERIGLVNKVVKPDELKSTAIYSAGTLATRAPIAIRLAKNILSKAMEINMKEGNKMMTEGGVTCSKSEDIAEGISAFFEKRTPKYKNK
;
A
#
# COMPACT_ATOMS: atom_id res chain seq x y z
N MET A 1 11.15 -21.57 12.64
CA MET A 1 12.13 -20.66 13.26
C MET A 1 12.65 -19.74 12.16
N PHE A 2 12.00 -18.59 11.97
CA PHE A 2 12.38 -17.65 10.91
C PHE A 2 13.49 -16.78 11.45
N LEU A 3 14.70 -16.95 10.92
CA LEU A 3 15.82 -16.06 11.17
C LEU A 3 15.48 -14.70 10.51
N ILE A 4 15.04 -13.74 11.31
CA ILE A 4 15.13 -12.33 10.95
C ILE A 4 16.62 -12.00 11.03
N SER A 5 17.26 -12.00 9.86
CA SER A 5 18.69 -11.76 9.68
C SER A 5 18.99 -10.29 9.92
N LYS A 6 20.01 -10.04 10.76
CA LYS A 6 20.76 -8.79 10.97
C LYS A 6 19.92 -7.55 11.32
N ARG A 7 20.38 -6.78 12.29
CA ARG A 7 19.87 -5.45 12.62
C ARG A 7 19.85 -4.61 11.34
N CYS A 8 18.64 -4.45 10.75
CA CYS A 8 18.41 -3.45 9.74
C CYS A 8 18.59 -2.09 10.39
N ASP A 9 19.23 -1.14 9.71
CA ASP A 9 19.27 0.25 10.15
C ASP A 9 17.82 0.77 10.12
N VAL A 10 17.25 0.96 11.32
CA VAL A 10 15.91 1.55 11.46
C VAL A 10 16.10 3.06 11.51
N VAL A 11 15.49 3.74 10.54
CA VAL A 11 15.37 5.20 10.58
C VAL A 11 14.10 5.54 11.34
N GLU A 12 14.25 6.01 12.57
CA GLU A 12 13.11 6.47 13.37
C GLU A 12 12.81 7.94 13.05
N HIS A 13 11.59 8.19 12.62
CA HIS A 13 10.99 9.51 12.55
C HIS A 13 10.08 9.72 13.77
N LYS A 14 9.52 10.91 13.91
CA LYS A 14 8.66 11.22 15.07
C LYS A 14 7.38 10.38 15.11
N TYR A 15 6.80 10.07 13.94
CA TYR A 15 5.48 9.44 13.80
C TYR A 15 5.49 8.12 13.04
N LEU A 16 6.59 7.77 12.40
CA LEU A 16 6.78 6.49 11.73
C LEU A 16 8.20 5.97 11.90
N ALA A 17 8.39 4.67 11.67
CA ALA A 17 9.69 4.06 11.53
C ALA A 17 9.81 3.44 10.12
N TYR A 18 11.01 3.52 9.55
CA TYR A 18 11.32 2.93 8.26
C TYR A 18 12.51 1.97 8.41
N GLU A 19 12.34 0.75 7.97
CA GLU A 19 13.41 -0.26 7.95
C GLU A 19 13.48 -0.94 6.57
N LYS A 20 14.68 -1.42 6.21
CA LYS A 20 14.85 -2.30 5.05
C LYS A 20 14.80 -3.75 5.52
N ALA A 21 14.21 -4.60 4.71
CA ALA A 21 14.09 -6.02 5.00
C ALA A 21 14.46 -6.85 3.77
N SER A 22 14.93 -8.07 4.03
CA SER A 22 15.08 -9.11 3.03
C SER A 22 13.97 -10.15 3.15
N SER A 23 13.68 -10.86 2.06
CA SER A 23 12.77 -12.00 2.07
C SER A 23 13.52 -13.31 2.03
N PHE A 24 12.82 -14.41 2.36
CA PHE A 24 13.36 -15.76 2.16
C PHE A 24 13.73 -16.05 0.68
N LEU A 25 13.08 -15.39 -0.26
CA LEU A 25 13.34 -15.54 -1.69
C LEU A 25 14.62 -14.82 -2.15
N MET A 26 15.04 -13.78 -1.42
CA MET A 26 16.25 -12.99 -1.67
C MET A 26 16.89 -12.60 -0.34
N PRO A 27 17.49 -13.57 0.39
CA PRO A 27 17.92 -13.37 1.78
C PRO A 27 19.13 -12.44 1.93
N GLU A 28 19.92 -12.27 0.87
CA GLU A 28 21.09 -11.39 0.87
C GLU A 28 20.80 -9.96 0.42
N GLU A 29 19.54 -9.69 -0.01
CA GLU A 29 19.14 -8.39 -0.54
C GLU A 29 18.07 -7.73 0.33
N GLU A 30 18.41 -6.60 0.93
CA GLU A 30 17.47 -5.74 1.64
C GLU A 30 16.69 -4.88 0.63
N ASN A 31 15.76 -5.52 -0.09
CA ASN A 31 15.04 -4.92 -1.21
C ASN A 31 13.56 -4.63 -0.92
N ILE A 32 13.16 -4.77 0.34
CA ILE A 32 11.82 -4.45 0.83
C ILE A 32 11.92 -3.28 1.79
N ALA A 33 11.12 -2.23 1.56
CA ALA A 33 10.90 -1.17 2.52
C ALA A 33 9.73 -1.51 3.44
N VAL A 34 9.91 -1.43 4.74
CA VAL A 34 8.83 -1.59 5.72
C VAL A 34 8.64 -0.26 6.43
N ILE A 35 7.48 0.36 6.21
CA ILE A 35 7.05 1.59 6.88
C ILE A 35 6.09 1.19 7.99
N THR A 36 6.47 1.49 9.24
CA THR A 36 5.62 1.26 10.40
C THR A 36 5.05 2.59 10.89
N LEU A 37 3.72 2.75 10.82
CA LEU A 37 3.04 3.87 11.46
C LEU A 37 3.21 3.72 12.97
N ASN A 38 3.81 4.70 13.65
CA ASN A 38 4.29 4.54 15.03
C ASN A 38 3.71 5.60 15.99
N ARG A 39 2.38 5.61 16.07
CA ARG A 39 1.61 6.37 17.06
C ARG A 39 0.59 5.45 17.75
N PRO A 40 1.03 4.36 18.42
CA PRO A 40 0.13 3.33 18.97
C PRO A 40 -0.86 3.87 19.98
N ASP A 41 -0.49 4.85 20.80
CA ASP A 41 -1.37 5.48 21.79
C ASP A 41 -2.55 6.23 21.15
N ALA A 42 -2.36 6.77 19.95
CA ALA A 42 -3.40 7.39 19.14
C ALA A 42 -3.96 6.43 18.05
N MET A 43 -3.77 5.12 18.20
CA MET A 43 -4.16 4.12 17.19
C MET A 43 -3.69 4.48 15.77
N ASN A 44 -2.49 5.03 15.65
CA ASN A 44 -1.88 5.47 14.40
C ASN A 44 -2.75 6.46 13.59
N ALA A 45 -3.45 7.35 14.31
CA ALA A 45 -4.21 8.42 13.68
C ALA A 45 -3.31 9.29 12.79
N LEU A 46 -3.80 9.57 11.60
CA LEU A 46 -3.07 10.26 10.54
C LEU A 46 -3.12 11.77 10.78
N SER A 47 -2.18 12.24 11.60
CA SER A 47 -1.92 13.66 11.82
C SER A 47 -1.25 14.27 10.59
N ARG A 48 -1.27 15.60 10.49
CA ARG A 48 -0.52 16.32 9.45
C ARG A 48 0.94 15.90 9.43
N GLY A 49 1.58 15.86 10.62
CA GLY A 49 2.99 15.49 10.71
C GLY A 49 3.28 14.07 10.25
N LEU A 50 2.39 13.09 10.53
CA LEU A 50 2.54 11.72 10.04
C LEU A 50 2.40 11.65 8.52
N LEU A 51 1.43 12.35 7.92
CA LEU A 51 1.25 12.41 6.47
C LEU A 51 2.47 13.03 5.79
N GLU A 52 3.02 14.13 6.32
CA GLU A 52 4.22 14.77 5.80
C GLU A 52 5.48 13.87 5.93
N GLU A 53 5.59 13.10 7.01
CA GLU A 53 6.67 12.11 7.16
C GLU A 53 6.51 10.96 6.18
N LEU A 54 5.28 10.45 6.00
CA LEU A 54 4.99 9.39 5.03
C LEU A 54 5.33 9.85 3.61
N ASP A 55 4.98 11.06 3.24
CA ASP A 55 5.30 11.66 1.94
C ASP A 55 6.81 11.70 1.69
N ARG A 56 7.58 12.20 2.66
CA ARG A 56 9.05 12.27 2.57
C ARG A 56 9.68 10.88 2.49
N THR A 57 9.23 9.94 3.33
CA THR A 57 9.75 8.56 3.32
C THR A 57 9.48 7.87 1.99
N LEU A 58 8.31 8.08 1.38
CA LEU A 58 8.02 7.55 0.04
C LEU A 58 8.97 8.13 -1.01
N GLU A 59 9.33 9.43 -0.94
CA GLU A 59 10.30 10.03 -1.85
C GLU A 59 11.73 9.49 -1.64
N GLU A 60 12.12 9.20 -0.41
CA GLU A 60 13.41 8.55 -0.12
C GLU A 60 13.45 7.13 -0.69
N ILE A 61 12.38 6.35 -0.47
CA ILE A 61 12.23 4.99 -1.02
C ILE A 61 12.23 5.01 -2.56
N ARG A 62 11.59 6.00 -3.18
CA ARG A 62 11.55 6.14 -4.64
C ARG A 62 12.95 6.25 -5.23
N LYS A 63 13.84 7.01 -4.58
CA LYS A 63 15.22 7.25 -5.01
C LYS A 63 16.18 6.07 -4.76
N ASP A 64 15.79 5.12 -3.93
CA ASP A 64 16.62 3.95 -3.63
C ASP A 64 16.33 2.80 -4.61
N ASP A 65 17.20 2.67 -5.62
CA ASP A 65 17.07 1.64 -6.66
C ASP A 65 17.18 0.20 -6.13
N LYS A 66 17.67 0.01 -4.91
CA LYS A 66 17.71 -1.34 -4.29
C LYS A 66 16.33 -1.77 -3.81
N ILE A 67 15.47 -0.86 -3.39
CA ILE A 67 14.12 -1.18 -2.94
C ILE A 67 13.23 -1.54 -4.12
N ARG A 68 12.58 -2.68 -4.03
CA ARG A 68 11.70 -3.27 -5.07
C ARG A 68 10.24 -3.30 -4.68
N SER A 69 9.92 -3.27 -3.39
CA SER A 69 8.55 -3.29 -2.87
C SER A 69 8.45 -2.59 -1.52
N VAL A 70 7.24 -2.17 -1.17
CA VAL A 70 6.97 -1.41 0.06
C VAL A 70 5.85 -2.09 0.85
N ILE A 71 6.04 -2.22 2.17
CA ILE A 71 5.02 -2.66 3.12
C ILE A 71 4.69 -1.47 4.02
N ILE A 72 3.41 -1.22 4.25
CA ILE A 72 2.92 -0.29 5.28
C ILE A 72 2.19 -1.12 6.34
N ILE A 73 2.55 -0.93 7.60
CA ILE A 73 1.97 -1.63 8.75
C ILE A 73 1.79 -0.66 9.92
N GLY A 74 0.86 -0.92 10.82
CA GLY A 74 0.70 -0.13 12.04
C GLY A 74 1.40 -0.76 13.25
N SER A 75 1.92 0.04 14.17
CA SER A 75 2.34 -0.43 15.49
C SER A 75 1.15 -0.60 16.43
N GLY A 76 1.23 -1.54 17.37
CA GLY A 76 0.18 -1.79 18.35
C GLY A 76 -1.09 -2.42 17.75
N ARG A 77 -2.28 -2.02 18.27
CA ARG A 77 -3.57 -2.66 17.97
C ARG A 77 -4.28 -2.18 16.71
N ALA A 78 -3.75 -1.21 16.01
CA ALA A 78 -4.37 -0.64 14.83
C ALA A 78 -3.38 -0.51 13.67
N PHE A 79 -3.86 -0.71 12.47
CA PHE A 79 -3.20 -0.20 11.28
C PHE A 79 -3.27 1.32 11.30
N SER A 80 -4.48 1.89 11.28
CA SER A 80 -4.74 3.32 11.52
C SER A 80 -6.22 3.56 11.80
N ALA A 81 -6.51 4.41 12.79
CA ALA A 81 -7.87 4.86 13.11
C ALA A 81 -8.39 5.98 12.17
N GLY A 82 -7.58 6.39 11.19
CA GLY A 82 -7.95 7.43 10.23
C GLY A 82 -7.46 8.83 10.63
N ASN A 83 -8.15 9.84 10.15
CA ASN A 83 -7.81 11.23 10.37
C ASN A 83 -7.67 11.57 11.87
N ASP A 84 -6.60 12.27 12.25
CA ASP A 84 -6.41 12.73 13.64
C ASP A 84 -7.35 13.90 13.94
N LEU A 85 -8.46 13.59 14.62
CA LEU A 85 -9.48 14.58 14.99
C LEU A 85 -9.05 15.45 16.17
N SER A 86 -7.92 15.17 16.82
CA SER A 86 -7.39 16.02 17.90
C SER A 86 -6.69 17.28 17.36
N GLU A 87 -6.31 17.30 16.09
CA GLU A 87 -5.73 18.46 15.46
C GLU A 87 -6.84 19.44 15.06
N PRO A 88 -6.88 20.67 15.61
CA PRO A 88 -7.92 21.64 15.32
C PRO A 88 -7.82 22.09 13.86
N VAL A 89 -8.97 22.21 13.22
CA VAL A 89 -9.14 22.85 11.91
C VAL A 89 -10.19 23.93 12.10
N THR A 90 -9.79 25.18 11.97
CA THR A 90 -10.62 26.33 12.34
C THR A 90 -11.11 27.14 11.14
N THR A 91 -10.48 26.94 9.98
CA THR A 91 -10.82 27.66 8.75
C THR A 91 -11.06 26.70 7.58
N GLU A 92 -11.83 27.16 6.59
CA GLU A 92 -12.04 26.41 5.35
C GLU A 92 -10.70 26.15 4.62
N ALA A 93 -9.78 27.11 4.64
CA ALA A 93 -8.47 26.96 4.01
C ALA A 93 -7.63 25.85 4.66
N GLU A 94 -7.65 25.77 5.99
CA GLU A 94 -6.97 24.68 6.72
C GLU A 94 -7.61 23.32 6.42
N MET A 95 -8.95 23.27 6.36
CA MET A 95 -9.66 22.03 6.00
C MET A 95 -9.29 21.59 4.58
N ARG A 96 -9.29 22.50 3.63
CA ARG A 96 -8.90 22.21 2.24
C ARG A 96 -7.46 21.69 2.16
N ALA A 97 -6.52 22.38 2.79
CA ALA A 97 -5.11 21.97 2.82
C ALA A 97 -4.92 20.59 3.46
N ARG A 98 -5.69 20.26 4.50
CA ARG A 98 -5.67 18.94 5.13
C ARG A 98 -6.21 17.84 4.21
N MET A 99 -7.31 18.11 3.50
CA MET A 99 -7.88 17.17 2.54
C MET A 99 -6.90 16.93 1.40
N GLU A 100 -6.35 17.99 0.81
CA GLU A 100 -5.37 17.91 -0.29
C GLU A 100 -4.10 17.18 0.12
N LEU A 101 -3.58 17.39 1.33
CA LEU A 101 -2.41 16.66 1.84
C LEU A 101 -2.66 15.14 1.86
N GLY A 102 -3.76 14.70 2.47
CA GLY A 102 -4.09 13.26 2.54
C GLY A 102 -4.33 12.67 1.15
N GLN A 103 -5.07 13.38 0.28
CA GLN A 103 -5.29 12.97 -1.11
C GLN A 103 -3.96 12.80 -1.86
N ASN A 104 -3.08 13.80 -1.80
CA ASN A 104 -1.80 13.79 -2.50
C ASN A 104 -0.90 12.62 -2.05
N VAL A 105 -0.86 12.35 -0.74
CA VAL A 105 -0.06 11.22 -0.20
C VAL A 105 -0.64 9.88 -0.68
N PHE A 106 -1.95 9.72 -0.67
CA PHE A 106 -2.58 8.45 -1.08
C PHE A 106 -2.55 8.25 -2.60
N ASP A 107 -2.72 9.31 -3.39
CA ASP A 107 -2.52 9.27 -4.84
C ASP A 107 -1.07 8.90 -5.19
N LYS A 108 -0.09 9.42 -4.41
CA LYS A 108 1.32 9.03 -4.56
C LYS A 108 1.52 7.54 -4.30
N ILE A 109 0.86 6.93 -3.30
CA ILE A 109 0.95 5.50 -3.02
C ILE A 109 0.33 4.68 -4.18
N GLU A 110 -0.85 5.08 -4.65
CA GLU A 110 -1.54 4.40 -5.76
C GLU A 110 -0.73 4.42 -7.05
N THR A 111 -0.07 5.56 -7.33
CA THR A 111 0.75 5.75 -8.53
C THR A 111 2.25 5.49 -8.30
N PHE A 112 2.63 4.96 -7.12
CA PHE A 112 4.02 4.71 -6.79
C PHE A 112 4.64 3.70 -7.77
N ASP A 113 5.86 3.94 -8.20
CA ASP A 113 6.55 3.11 -9.20
C ASP A 113 7.01 1.73 -8.67
N LYS A 114 6.92 1.52 -7.36
CA LYS A 114 7.16 0.22 -6.72
C LYS A 114 5.86 -0.33 -6.13
N PRO A 115 5.61 -1.64 -6.15
CA PRO A 115 4.39 -2.21 -5.59
C PRO A 115 4.33 -2.01 -4.08
N THR A 116 3.11 -1.78 -3.59
CA THR A 116 2.82 -1.44 -2.20
C THR A 116 1.87 -2.46 -1.56
N ILE A 117 2.13 -2.83 -0.31
CA ILE A 117 1.31 -3.76 0.47
C ILE A 117 0.87 -3.10 1.77
N ALA A 118 -0.43 -3.06 2.03
CA ALA A 118 -0.97 -2.75 3.35
C ALA A 118 -1.06 -4.03 4.17
N ALA A 119 -0.29 -4.11 5.25
CA ALA A 119 -0.37 -5.17 6.27
C ALA A 119 -1.26 -4.69 7.42
N ILE A 120 -2.53 -5.05 7.38
CA ILE A 120 -3.58 -4.53 8.28
C ILE A 120 -3.59 -5.36 9.56
N ASN A 121 -2.90 -4.87 10.59
CA ASN A 121 -2.69 -5.58 11.86
C ASN A 121 -3.84 -5.44 12.86
N GLY A 122 -4.88 -4.66 12.56
CA GLY A 122 -6.00 -4.40 13.44
C GLY A 122 -6.98 -3.41 12.83
N TYR A 123 -7.36 -2.37 13.59
CA TYR A 123 -8.32 -1.37 13.09
C TYR A 123 -7.76 -0.62 11.88
N ALA A 124 -8.50 -0.63 10.77
CA ALA A 124 -8.28 0.21 9.58
C ALA A 124 -9.56 0.99 9.33
N LEU A 125 -9.67 2.17 9.91
CA LEU A 125 -10.91 2.96 9.94
C LEU A 125 -10.73 4.32 9.26
N GLY A 126 -11.75 4.76 8.55
CA GLY A 126 -11.73 6.05 7.88
C GLY A 126 -10.52 6.22 6.97
N GLY A 127 -9.77 7.29 7.14
CA GLY A 127 -8.51 7.53 6.43
C GLY A 127 -7.51 6.36 6.51
N GLY A 128 -7.58 5.50 7.54
CA GLY A 128 -6.78 4.28 7.65
C GLY A 128 -7.19 3.22 6.61
N LEU A 129 -8.49 3.06 6.37
CA LEU A 129 -8.97 2.20 5.29
C LEU A 129 -8.69 2.83 3.92
N GLU A 130 -8.78 4.16 3.80
CA GLU A 130 -8.44 4.88 2.57
C GLU A 130 -6.96 4.72 2.21
N LEU A 131 -6.04 4.78 3.21
CA LEU A 131 -4.62 4.49 3.05
C LEU A 131 -4.40 3.04 2.58
N ALA A 132 -5.07 2.08 3.21
CA ALA A 132 -4.98 0.68 2.81
C ALA A 132 -5.52 0.46 1.38
N ALA A 133 -6.60 1.14 1.00
CA ALA A 133 -7.19 1.07 -0.34
C ALA A 133 -6.30 1.70 -1.42
N ALA A 134 -5.41 2.62 -1.08
CA ALA A 134 -4.42 3.20 -1.99
C ALA A 134 -3.24 2.26 -2.27
N CYS A 135 -2.99 1.25 -1.43
CA CYS A 135 -1.98 0.22 -1.68
C CYS A 135 -2.45 -0.77 -2.76
N ASP A 136 -1.51 -1.44 -3.44
CA ASP A 136 -1.84 -2.45 -4.47
C ASP A 136 -2.46 -3.71 -3.86
N ILE A 137 -1.89 -4.20 -2.77
CA ILE A 137 -2.29 -5.44 -2.09
C ILE A 137 -2.60 -5.13 -0.63
N ARG A 138 -3.65 -5.76 -0.09
CA ARG A 138 -4.07 -5.69 1.32
C ARG A 138 -4.06 -7.07 1.92
N ILE A 139 -3.29 -7.26 2.99
CA ILE A 139 -3.26 -8.48 3.79
C ILE A 139 -3.72 -8.08 5.19
N ALA A 140 -4.74 -8.75 5.73
CA ALA A 140 -5.27 -8.43 7.04
C ALA A 140 -5.06 -9.54 8.05
N ALA A 141 -4.84 -9.17 9.29
CA ALA A 141 -4.98 -10.08 10.41
C ALA A 141 -6.46 -10.46 10.61
N ASP A 142 -6.75 -11.67 11.05
CA ASP A 142 -8.14 -12.18 11.22
C ASP A 142 -8.96 -11.42 12.27
N ASN A 143 -8.29 -10.71 13.19
CA ASN A 143 -8.88 -9.81 14.18
C ASN A 143 -9.07 -8.37 13.67
N ALA A 144 -8.73 -8.07 12.43
CA ALA A 144 -8.85 -6.73 11.89
C ALA A 144 -10.32 -6.31 11.69
N GLN A 145 -10.56 -5.01 11.88
CA GLN A 145 -11.85 -4.37 11.67
C GLN A 145 -11.67 -3.21 10.70
N LEU A 146 -12.45 -3.22 9.63
CA LEU A 146 -12.33 -2.27 8.53
C LEU A 146 -13.64 -1.49 8.37
N GLY A 147 -13.57 -0.21 8.00
CA GLY A 147 -14.78 0.60 7.74
C GLY A 147 -14.49 2.07 7.52
N ASN A 148 -15.50 2.77 7.02
CA ASN A 148 -15.48 4.22 6.82
C ASN A 148 -16.57 4.88 7.67
N PRO A 149 -16.33 5.08 8.98
CA PRO A 149 -17.35 5.59 9.91
C PRO A 149 -17.53 7.12 9.88
N GLU A 150 -16.95 7.83 8.92
CA GLU A 150 -16.94 9.30 8.82
C GLU A 150 -18.33 9.91 8.87
N VAL A 151 -19.31 9.26 8.26
CA VAL A 151 -20.71 9.75 8.25
C VAL A 151 -21.34 9.82 9.65
N ASN A 152 -20.86 9.01 10.61
CA ASN A 152 -21.33 9.02 11.99
C ASN A 152 -20.97 10.31 12.73
N ILE A 153 -20.01 11.06 12.23
CA ILE A 153 -19.55 12.35 12.78
C ILE A 153 -19.74 13.51 11.80
N GLY A 154 -20.56 13.34 10.76
CA GLY A 154 -20.89 14.39 9.79
C GLY A 154 -19.79 14.68 8.76
N LEU A 155 -18.86 13.74 8.54
CA LEU A 155 -17.82 13.82 7.52
C LEU A 155 -18.06 12.80 6.42
N ILE A 156 -17.25 12.87 5.36
CA ILE A 156 -17.19 11.86 4.30
C ILE A 156 -15.77 11.27 4.23
N PRO A 157 -15.57 10.05 3.70
CA PRO A 157 -14.25 9.53 3.33
C PRO A 157 -13.64 10.40 2.22
N SER A 158 -12.83 11.39 2.60
CA SER A 158 -12.40 12.48 1.73
C SER A 158 -10.99 12.32 1.17
N TRP A 159 -10.26 11.28 1.57
CA TRP A 159 -8.93 10.97 1.04
C TRP A 159 -8.93 9.89 -0.04
N GLY A 160 -10.09 9.73 -0.70
CA GLY A 160 -10.29 8.85 -1.85
C GLY A 160 -11.18 7.63 -1.58
N GLY A 161 -11.68 7.44 -0.36
CA GLY A 161 -12.52 6.27 0.00
C GLY A 161 -13.79 6.17 -0.83
N CYS A 162 -14.47 7.29 -1.06
CA CYS A 162 -15.66 7.33 -1.91
C CYS A 162 -15.40 6.96 -3.39
N VAL A 163 -14.14 6.93 -3.82
CA VAL A 163 -13.75 6.58 -5.19
C VAL A 163 -13.05 5.23 -5.26
N ARG A 164 -12.04 4.98 -4.39
CA ARG A 164 -11.24 3.75 -4.42
C ARG A 164 -12.02 2.52 -3.96
N ILE A 165 -12.78 2.65 -2.87
CA ILE A 165 -13.51 1.49 -2.32
C ILE A 165 -14.56 0.94 -3.28
N PRO A 166 -15.41 1.77 -3.95
CA PRO A 166 -16.32 1.25 -4.98
C PRO A 166 -15.62 0.56 -6.15
N LYS A 167 -14.40 1.00 -6.51
CA LYS A 167 -13.61 0.33 -7.56
C LYS A 167 -13.14 -1.06 -7.13
N LEU A 168 -12.88 -1.26 -5.83
CA LEU A 168 -12.42 -2.55 -5.29
C LEU A 168 -13.57 -3.54 -5.09
N ILE A 169 -14.72 -3.11 -4.52
CA ILE A 169 -15.78 -4.01 -4.05
C ILE A 169 -17.15 -3.78 -4.71
N GLY A 170 -17.19 -2.91 -5.70
CA GLY A 170 -18.44 -2.52 -6.35
C GLY A 170 -19.27 -1.54 -5.52
N ARG A 171 -20.13 -0.76 -6.22
CA ARG A 171 -20.91 0.34 -5.63
C ARG A 171 -21.83 -0.10 -4.51
N ALA A 172 -22.48 -1.26 -4.63
CA ALA A 172 -23.47 -1.70 -3.65
C ALA A 172 -22.85 -1.95 -2.26
N LYS A 173 -21.75 -2.70 -2.20
CA LYS A 173 -21.04 -2.98 -0.95
C LYS A 173 -20.35 -1.75 -0.39
N ALA A 174 -19.74 -0.93 -1.24
CA ALA A 174 -19.17 0.34 -0.83
C ALA A 174 -20.22 1.28 -0.22
N ALA A 175 -21.41 1.39 -0.84
CA ALA A 175 -22.51 2.20 -0.31
C ALA A 175 -22.97 1.69 1.07
N GLN A 176 -23.08 0.38 1.26
CA GLN A 176 -23.40 -0.19 2.55
C GLN A 176 -22.40 0.28 3.62
N ILE A 177 -21.11 0.05 3.44
CA ILE A 177 -20.05 0.38 4.41
C ILE A 177 -19.96 1.90 4.65
N ILE A 178 -19.97 2.70 3.58
CA ILE A 178 -19.74 4.15 3.67
C ILE A 178 -20.99 4.87 4.21
N LEU A 179 -22.18 4.56 3.71
CA LEU A 179 -23.38 5.30 4.09
C LEU A 179 -23.95 4.89 5.44
N THR A 180 -23.71 3.66 5.90
CA THR A 180 -24.07 3.24 7.25
C THR A 180 -23.00 3.54 8.29
N GLY A 181 -21.74 3.73 7.86
CA GLY A 181 -20.60 3.87 8.76
C GLY A 181 -20.29 2.60 9.55
N GLU A 182 -20.80 1.45 9.11
CA GLU A 182 -20.56 0.17 9.77
C GLU A 182 -19.14 -0.33 9.58
N ARG A 183 -18.71 -1.19 10.49
CA ARG A 183 -17.44 -1.92 10.39
C ARG A 183 -17.73 -3.34 9.93
N ILE A 184 -16.80 -3.87 9.16
CA ILE A 184 -16.77 -5.26 8.75
C ILE A 184 -15.53 -5.95 9.32
N ASP A 185 -15.62 -7.24 9.57
CA ASP A 185 -14.46 -8.04 9.96
C ASP A 185 -13.58 -8.40 8.75
N ALA A 186 -12.40 -8.95 9.04
CA ALA A 186 -11.43 -9.32 8.01
C ALA A 186 -11.97 -10.37 7.03
N LYS A 187 -12.80 -11.32 7.51
CA LYS A 187 -13.36 -12.39 6.67
C LYS A 187 -14.36 -11.85 5.66
N GLU A 188 -15.25 -10.96 6.11
CA GLU A 188 -16.18 -10.28 5.19
C GLU A 188 -15.40 -9.40 4.21
N ALA A 189 -14.35 -8.69 4.66
CA ALA A 189 -13.50 -7.88 3.80
C ALA A 189 -12.80 -8.72 2.71
N GLU A 190 -12.33 -9.93 3.03
CA GLU A 190 -11.78 -10.87 2.05
C GLU A 190 -12.87 -11.38 1.10
N ARG A 191 -14.03 -11.79 1.64
CA ARG A 191 -15.15 -12.32 0.85
C ARG A 191 -15.66 -11.34 -0.21
N ILE A 192 -15.65 -10.04 0.08
CA ILE A 192 -16.11 -9.00 -0.86
C ILE A 192 -14.98 -8.45 -1.75
N GLY A 193 -13.74 -8.91 -1.59
CA GLY A 193 -12.60 -8.47 -2.37
C GLY A 193 -11.93 -7.17 -1.89
N LEU A 194 -12.30 -6.65 -0.71
CA LEU A 194 -11.63 -5.49 -0.13
C LEU A 194 -10.22 -5.84 0.37
N VAL A 195 -10.02 -7.08 0.82
CA VAL A 195 -8.74 -7.63 1.27
C VAL A 195 -8.38 -8.85 0.40
N ASN A 196 -7.10 -8.96 0.05
CA ASN A 196 -6.60 -10.05 -0.81
C ASN A 196 -6.36 -11.35 -0.04
N LYS A 197 -6.04 -11.25 1.25
CA LYS A 197 -5.73 -12.40 2.10
C LYS A 197 -5.93 -12.08 3.57
N VAL A 198 -6.50 -13.04 4.31
CA VAL A 198 -6.60 -13.00 5.77
C VAL A 198 -5.68 -14.06 6.37
N VAL A 199 -4.95 -13.70 7.43
CA VAL A 199 -4.01 -14.56 8.14
C VAL A 199 -4.12 -14.34 9.65
N LYS A 200 -3.50 -15.20 10.46
CA LYS A 200 -3.39 -14.98 11.90
C LYS A 200 -2.51 -13.75 12.20
N PRO A 201 -2.73 -13.04 13.32
CA PRO A 201 -1.97 -11.84 13.66
C PRO A 201 -0.44 -12.06 13.70
N ASP A 202 0.01 -13.19 14.22
CA ASP A 202 1.42 -13.57 14.30
C ASP A 202 2.03 -13.94 12.94
N GLU A 203 1.22 -14.28 11.95
CA GLU A 203 1.64 -14.58 10.57
C GLU A 203 1.64 -13.34 9.64
N LEU A 204 1.05 -12.22 10.06
CA LEU A 204 0.82 -11.06 9.19
C LEU A 204 2.11 -10.49 8.61
N LYS A 205 3.09 -10.15 9.48
CA LYS A 205 4.35 -9.54 9.03
C LYS A 205 5.13 -10.48 8.12
N SER A 206 5.21 -11.76 8.46
CA SER A 206 5.91 -12.77 7.64
C SER A 206 5.24 -12.99 6.29
N THR A 207 3.90 -13.01 6.24
CA THR A 207 3.13 -13.12 4.99
C THR A 207 3.31 -11.89 4.11
N ALA A 208 3.30 -10.68 4.69
CA ALA A 208 3.55 -9.45 3.96
C ALA A 208 4.98 -9.42 3.37
N ILE A 209 5.99 -9.80 4.15
CA ILE A 209 7.38 -9.91 3.69
C ILE A 209 7.52 -10.96 2.57
N TYR A 210 6.88 -12.12 2.69
CA TYR A 210 6.88 -13.13 1.62
C TYR A 210 6.24 -12.59 0.33
N SER A 211 5.10 -11.92 0.43
CA SER A 211 4.42 -11.32 -0.71
C SER A 211 5.25 -10.21 -1.36
N ALA A 212 5.84 -9.33 -0.55
CA ALA A 212 6.74 -8.28 -1.01
C ALA A 212 7.99 -8.86 -1.69
N GLY A 213 8.58 -9.91 -1.13
CA GLY A 213 9.69 -10.65 -1.73
C GLY A 213 9.31 -11.27 -3.07
N THR A 214 8.12 -11.83 -3.18
CA THR A 214 7.61 -12.35 -4.47
C THR A 214 7.56 -11.24 -5.52
N LEU A 215 7.06 -10.06 -5.17
CA LEU A 215 7.03 -8.90 -6.06
C LEU A 215 8.45 -8.42 -6.41
N ALA A 216 9.36 -8.42 -5.44
CA ALA A 216 10.75 -8.01 -5.61
C ALA A 216 11.55 -8.90 -6.58
N THR A 217 11.14 -10.18 -6.74
CA THR A 217 11.75 -11.10 -7.73
C THR A 217 11.29 -10.85 -9.16
N ARG A 218 10.34 -9.96 -9.42
CA ARG A 218 9.81 -9.68 -10.75
C ARG A 218 10.56 -8.53 -11.41
N ALA A 219 10.51 -8.48 -12.77
CA ALA A 219 11.14 -7.41 -13.56
C ALA A 219 10.55 -6.03 -13.17
N PRO A 220 11.35 -5.12 -12.63
CA PRO A 220 10.82 -3.87 -12.05
C PRO A 220 10.15 -2.96 -13.07
N ILE A 221 10.70 -2.89 -14.29
CA ILE A 221 10.11 -2.10 -15.38
C ILE A 221 8.71 -2.62 -15.72
N ALA A 222 8.55 -3.94 -15.82
CA ALA A 222 7.26 -4.57 -16.13
C ALA A 222 6.24 -4.34 -15.00
N ILE A 223 6.66 -4.50 -13.73
CA ILE A 223 5.81 -4.22 -12.56
C ILE A 223 5.32 -2.77 -12.58
N ARG A 224 6.23 -1.80 -12.74
CA ARG A 224 5.89 -0.37 -12.77
C ARG A 224 4.88 -0.04 -13.87
N LEU A 225 5.11 -0.55 -15.08
CA LEU A 225 4.22 -0.30 -16.21
C LEU A 225 2.85 -0.95 -16.02
N ALA A 226 2.81 -2.20 -15.54
CA ALA A 226 1.56 -2.89 -15.24
C ALA A 226 0.77 -2.15 -14.14
N LYS A 227 1.43 -1.74 -13.04
CA LYS A 227 0.80 -0.97 -11.95
C LYS A 227 0.22 0.34 -12.47
N ASN A 228 0.96 1.09 -13.30
CA ASN A 228 0.48 2.35 -13.90
C ASN A 228 -0.77 2.16 -14.76
N ILE A 229 -0.87 1.05 -15.48
CA ILE A 229 -2.06 0.74 -16.29
C ILE A 229 -3.22 0.32 -15.37
N LEU A 230 -2.94 -0.52 -14.36
CA LEU A 230 -3.96 -0.99 -13.41
C LEU A 230 -4.59 0.16 -12.62
N SER A 231 -3.79 1.15 -12.18
CA SER A 231 -4.32 2.30 -11.44
C SER A 231 -5.31 3.14 -12.26
N LYS A 232 -5.20 3.11 -13.59
CA LYS A 232 -6.08 3.83 -14.53
C LYS A 232 -7.18 2.97 -15.16
N ALA A 233 -7.15 1.65 -14.96
CA ALA A 233 -7.97 0.70 -15.70
C ALA A 233 -9.49 0.95 -15.59
N MET A 234 -9.94 1.53 -14.48
CA MET A 234 -11.36 1.86 -14.26
C MET A 234 -11.77 3.26 -14.77
N GLU A 235 -10.84 4.01 -15.35
CA GLU A 235 -11.05 5.40 -15.80
C GLU A 235 -10.90 5.54 -17.32
N ILE A 236 -10.11 4.65 -17.91
CA ILE A 236 -9.81 4.67 -19.35
C ILE A 236 -10.64 3.63 -20.12
N ASN A 237 -10.91 3.92 -21.39
CA ASN A 237 -11.52 2.95 -22.29
C ASN A 237 -10.48 1.94 -22.85
N MET A 238 -10.95 0.83 -23.44
CA MET A 238 -10.09 -0.22 -24.00
C MET A 238 -9.11 0.29 -25.06
N LYS A 239 -9.46 1.30 -25.85
CA LYS A 239 -8.58 1.85 -26.88
C LYS A 239 -7.37 2.55 -26.28
N GLU A 240 -7.60 3.34 -25.22
CA GLU A 240 -6.54 4.00 -24.46
C GLU A 240 -5.70 2.98 -23.72
N GLY A 241 -6.34 2.01 -23.04
CA GLY A 241 -5.66 0.91 -22.36
C GLY A 241 -4.76 0.11 -23.31
N ASN A 242 -5.27 -0.25 -24.51
CA ASN A 242 -4.48 -0.96 -25.54
C ASN A 242 -3.24 -0.15 -25.97
N LYS A 243 -3.39 1.18 -26.13
CA LYS A 243 -2.24 2.06 -26.45
C LYS A 243 -1.20 2.00 -25.33
N MET A 244 -1.61 2.14 -24.07
CA MET A 244 -0.70 2.06 -22.93
C MET A 244 -0.01 0.69 -22.83
N MET A 245 -0.74 -0.41 -23.04
CA MET A 245 -0.18 -1.77 -23.05
C MET A 245 0.83 -1.98 -24.18
N THR A 246 0.56 -1.43 -25.37
CA THR A 246 1.50 -1.49 -26.50
C THR A 246 2.80 -0.74 -26.19
N GLU A 247 2.71 0.50 -25.71
CA GLU A 247 3.90 1.27 -25.32
C GLU A 247 4.67 0.63 -24.16
N GLY A 248 3.93 0.05 -23.19
CA GLY A 248 4.52 -0.73 -22.11
C GLY A 248 5.28 -1.96 -22.62
N GLY A 249 4.69 -2.72 -23.52
CA GLY A 249 5.32 -3.88 -24.16
C GLY A 249 6.58 -3.49 -24.96
N VAL A 250 6.50 -2.39 -25.73
CA VAL A 250 7.66 -1.84 -26.46
C VAL A 250 8.76 -1.41 -25.48
N THR A 251 8.40 -0.77 -24.37
CA THR A 251 9.39 -0.38 -23.34
C THR A 251 10.06 -1.61 -22.74
N CYS A 252 9.29 -2.63 -22.34
CA CYS A 252 9.85 -3.88 -21.82
C CYS A 252 10.76 -4.56 -22.84
N SER A 253 10.39 -4.56 -24.14
CA SER A 253 11.18 -5.24 -25.20
C SER A 253 12.57 -4.63 -25.43
N LYS A 254 12.79 -3.40 -24.97
CA LYS A 254 14.08 -2.70 -25.06
C LYS A 254 14.94 -2.83 -23.81
N SER A 255 14.41 -3.43 -22.75
CA SER A 255 15.13 -3.56 -21.48
C SER A 255 16.11 -4.74 -21.48
N GLU A 256 17.18 -4.66 -20.68
CA GLU A 256 18.04 -5.81 -20.42
C GLU A 256 17.27 -6.92 -19.65
N ASP A 257 16.29 -6.53 -18.85
CA ASP A 257 15.53 -7.43 -18.00
C ASP A 257 14.69 -8.44 -18.82
N ILE A 258 14.23 -8.10 -20.02
CA ILE A 258 13.50 -9.09 -20.86
C ILE A 258 14.45 -10.19 -21.35
N ALA A 259 15.66 -9.83 -21.76
CA ALA A 259 16.65 -10.82 -22.21
C ALA A 259 17.04 -11.77 -21.07
N GLU A 260 17.27 -11.24 -19.86
CA GLU A 260 17.52 -12.01 -18.65
C GLU A 260 16.32 -12.92 -18.31
N GLY A 261 15.10 -12.39 -18.34
CA GLY A 261 13.89 -13.14 -18.04
C GLY A 261 13.69 -14.33 -18.99
N ILE A 262 13.89 -14.11 -20.30
CA ILE A 262 13.78 -15.16 -21.33
C ILE A 262 14.88 -16.22 -21.15
N SER A 263 16.14 -15.80 -20.93
CA SER A 263 17.26 -16.72 -20.71
C SER A 263 17.02 -17.59 -19.46
N ALA A 264 16.68 -16.93 -18.33
CA ALA A 264 16.39 -17.62 -17.07
C ALA A 264 15.24 -18.62 -17.19
N PHE A 265 14.20 -18.29 -17.98
CA PHE A 265 13.06 -19.19 -18.23
C PHE A 265 13.51 -20.49 -18.94
N PHE A 266 14.29 -20.37 -20.03
CA PHE A 266 14.80 -21.55 -20.75
C PHE A 266 15.83 -22.35 -19.96
N GLU A 267 16.66 -21.67 -19.17
CA GLU A 267 17.68 -22.29 -18.29
C GLU A 267 17.09 -22.82 -16.97
N LYS A 268 15.79 -22.61 -16.70
CA LYS A 268 15.08 -23.02 -15.47
C LYS A 268 15.76 -22.51 -14.18
N ARG A 269 16.27 -21.29 -14.20
CA ARG A 269 16.88 -20.61 -13.05
C ARG A 269 16.08 -19.37 -12.64
N THR A 270 16.36 -18.88 -11.46
CA THR A 270 15.81 -17.59 -11.01
C THR A 270 16.45 -16.43 -11.78
N PRO A 271 15.66 -15.52 -12.37
CA PRO A 271 16.20 -14.34 -13.06
C PRO A 271 16.80 -13.34 -12.07
N LYS A 272 17.80 -12.56 -12.55
CA LYS A 272 18.45 -11.49 -11.80
C LYS A 272 18.25 -10.16 -12.51
N TYR A 273 17.11 -9.53 -12.25
CA TYR A 273 16.71 -8.28 -12.89
C TYR A 273 17.50 -7.07 -12.36
N LYS A 274 17.89 -6.18 -13.26
CA LYS A 274 18.72 -5.00 -12.97
C LYS A 274 17.96 -3.67 -13.04
N ASN A 275 16.69 -3.67 -13.47
CA ASN A 275 15.90 -2.46 -13.73
C ASN A 275 16.46 -1.60 -14.87
N LYS A 276 16.95 -2.23 -15.93
CA LYS A 276 17.58 -1.59 -17.09
C LYS A 276 16.98 -2.07 -18.40
#